data_724a1aa3309c1759facf24c6e1805316
#
_entry.id   724a1aa3309c1759facf24c6e1805316
#
_cell.length_a   1.000
_cell.length_b   1.000
_cell.length_c   1.000
_cell.angle_alpha   90.00
_cell.angle_beta   90.00
_cell.angle_gamma   90.00
#
_symmetry.space_group_name_H-M   'P 1'
#
loop_
_entity.id
_entity.type
_entity.pdbx_description
1 polymer ?
#
loop_
_entity_poly.entity_id
_entity_poly.type
_entity_poly.pdbx_seq_one_letter_code
_entity_poly.pdbx_strand_id
1 'polypeptide(L)'
;MLDKLYITPLQWLRILRWTLYSLLLLLALLLQTVVFGGGRTLLGVQPDLVPVVIVCVCLREGAERGGTFALLASLFWHLSGAEYGSVCILVYTVVPVAGALVCRAMLAERFVPCLLTTLVTLFVGQAAVFLLKFFFEDLAGIYFLRRLLPCVLVSLLFQPVVYLLVRRIGKIGEKHEST
;
A
#
# COMPACT_ATOMS: atom_id res chain seq x y z
N MET A 1 -19.75 -34.19 14.93
CA MET A 1 -19.89 -32.90 14.22
C MET A 1 -18.70 -31.93 14.48
N LEU A 2 -17.74 -32.25 15.37
CA LEU A 2 -16.56 -31.42 15.73
C LEU A 2 -15.31 -31.74 14.92
N ASP A 3 -15.27 -32.82 14.12
CA ASP A 3 -14.10 -33.21 13.31
C ASP A 3 -13.83 -32.31 12.08
N LYS A 4 -14.71 -31.34 11.77
CA LYS A 4 -14.53 -30.39 10.66
C LYS A 4 -13.73 -29.14 11.01
N LEU A 5 -13.29 -29.00 12.25
CA LEU A 5 -12.50 -27.84 12.74
C LEU A 5 -11.00 -28.10 12.77
N TYR A 6 -10.52 -29.16 12.13
CA TYR A 6 -9.09 -29.37 11.97
C TYR A 6 -8.54 -28.37 10.93
N ILE A 7 -7.99 -27.25 11.41
CA ILE A 7 -7.27 -26.30 10.59
C ILE A 7 -6.02 -27.02 10.10
N THR A 8 -5.91 -27.26 8.79
CA THR A 8 -4.72 -27.87 8.24
C THR A 8 -3.51 -26.94 8.43
N PRO A 9 -2.30 -27.47 8.62
CA PRO A 9 -1.10 -26.63 8.82
C PRO A 9 -0.90 -25.60 7.71
N LEU A 10 -1.34 -25.89 6.49
CA LEU A 10 -1.31 -24.96 5.35
C LEU A 10 -2.29 -23.78 5.53
N GLN A 11 -3.47 -24.02 6.08
CA GLN A 11 -4.44 -22.95 6.38
C GLN A 11 -3.91 -22.04 7.48
N TRP A 12 -3.26 -22.61 8.50
CA TRP A 12 -2.65 -21.87 9.60
C TRP A 12 -1.54 -20.92 9.11
N LEU A 13 -0.66 -21.40 8.22
CA LEU A 13 0.38 -20.57 7.61
C LEU A 13 -0.19 -19.44 6.73
N ARG A 14 -1.32 -19.70 6.04
CA ARG A 14 -2.02 -18.68 5.26
C ARG A 14 -2.62 -17.59 6.16
N ILE A 15 -3.28 -17.98 7.25
CA ILE A 15 -3.83 -17.05 8.24
C ILE A 15 -2.70 -16.20 8.84
N LEU A 16 -1.59 -16.82 9.25
CA LEU A 16 -0.43 -16.13 9.79
C LEU A 16 0.13 -15.08 8.81
N ARG A 17 0.24 -15.42 7.53
CA ARG A 17 0.70 -14.50 6.49
C ARG A 17 -0.20 -13.26 6.36
N TRP A 18 -1.53 -13.46 6.32
CA TRP A 18 -2.48 -12.36 6.24
C TRP A 18 -2.50 -11.49 7.50
N THR A 19 -2.37 -12.11 8.66
CA THR A 19 -2.23 -11.39 9.95
C THR A 19 -0.97 -10.52 9.97
N LEU A 20 0.15 -11.03 9.45
CA LEU A 20 1.39 -10.26 9.35
C LEU A 20 1.28 -9.08 8.37
N TYR A 21 0.59 -9.24 7.23
CA TYR A 21 0.33 -8.12 6.32
C TYR A 21 -0.56 -7.05 6.97
N SER A 22 -1.60 -7.47 7.69
CA SER A 22 -2.47 -6.55 8.42
C SER A 22 -1.72 -5.82 9.54
N LEU A 23 -0.83 -6.51 10.25
CA LEU A 23 0.03 -5.92 11.27
C LEU A 23 1.01 -4.90 10.67
N LEU A 24 1.60 -5.21 9.51
CA LEU A 24 2.48 -4.30 8.78
C LEU A 24 1.72 -3.04 8.33
N LEU A 25 0.48 -3.19 7.88
CA LEU A 25 -0.40 -2.07 7.53
C LEU A 25 -0.70 -1.19 8.73
N LEU A 26 -1.07 -1.79 9.87
CA LEU A 26 -1.30 -1.06 11.13
C LEU A 26 -0.05 -0.33 11.60
N LEU A 27 1.12 -0.97 11.50
CA LEU A 27 2.39 -0.34 11.84
C LEU A 27 2.69 0.87 10.94
N ALA A 28 2.47 0.74 9.63
CA ALA A 28 2.64 1.83 8.68
C ALA A 28 1.68 3.00 8.99
N LEU A 29 0.44 2.70 9.33
CA LEU A 29 -0.57 3.69 9.70
C LEU A 29 -0.21 4.38 11.01
N LEU A 30 0.22 3.64 12.03
CA LEU A 30 0.70 4.21 13.30
C LEU A 30 1.92 5.11 13.09
N LEU A 31 2.90 4.68 12.30
CA LEU A 31 4.06 5.50 11.98
C LEU A 31 3.63 6.78 11.26
N GLN A 32 2.73 6.68 10.29
CA GLN A 32 2.23 7.83 9.54
C GLN A 32 1.45 8.81 10.43
N THR A 33 0.57 8.34 11.31
CA THR A 33 -0.27 9.20 12.14
C THR A 33 0.42 9.69 13.41
N VAL A 34 1.16 8.84 14.11
CA VAL A 34 1.76 9.20 15.40
C VAL A 34 3.13 9.85 15.23
N VAL A 35 3.98 9.30 14.37
CA VAL A 35 5.36 9.83 14.21
C VAL A 35 5.37 11.06 13.30
N PHE A 36 4.65 11.00 12.19
CA PHE A 36 4.65 12.06 11.19
C PHE A 36 3.43 13.00 11.27
N GLY A 37 2.32 12.58 11.89
CA GLY A 37 1.09 13.40 12.06
C GLY A 37 1.20 14.50 13.11
N GLY A 38 2.15 14.39 14.05
CA GLY A 38 2.36 15.36 15.14
C GLY A 38 3.21 16.60 14.79
N GLY A 39 3.25 17.01 13.50
CA GLY A 39 4.06 18.16 13.05
C GLY A 39 5.53 17.81 12.80
N ARG A 40 5.95 16.58 13.01
CA ARG A 40 7.28 16.07 12.66
C ARG A 40 7.30 15.66 11.19
N THR A 41 7.55 16.61 10.32
CA THR A 41 7.65 16.39 8.89
C THR A 41 9.09 16.07 8.50
N LEU A 42 9.29 15.07 7.65
CA LEU A 42 10.55 14.85 6.96
C LEU A 42 10.59 15.79 5.74
N LEU A 43 11.54 16.72 5.69
CA LEU A 43 11.64 17.73 4.62
C LEU A 43 10.38 18.63 4.48
N GLY A 44 9.63 18.83 5.57
CA GLY A 44 8.41 19.64 5.54
C GLY A 44 7.16 18.92 5.01
N VAL A 45 7.22 17.59 4.81
CA VAL A 45 6.13 16.79 4.24
C VAL A 45 5.93 15.49 5.02
N GLN A 46 4.70 15.01 5.04
CA GLN A 46 4.33 13.73 5.64
C GLN A 46 4.46 12.60 4.60
N PRO A 47 5.21 11.52 4.89
CA PRO A 47 5.30 10.38 3.99
C PRO A 47 4.01 9.57 3.97
N ASP A 48 3.59 9.12 2.80
CA ASP A 48 2.46 8.22 2.60
C ASP A 48 2.93 6.75 2.60
N LEU A 49 2.98 6.14 3.78
CA LEU A 49 3.47 4.76 3.95
C LEU A 49 2.42 3.72 3.59
N VAL A 50 1.14 4.01 3.82
CA VAL A 50 0.03 3.07 3.58
C VAL A 50 -0.06 2.63 2.11
N PRO A 51 -0.04 3.53 1.10
CA PRO A 51 -0.01 3.14 -0.31
C PRO A 51 1.20 2.27 -0.68
N VAL A 52 2.36 2.52 -0.08
CA VAL A 52 3.57 1.72 -0.30
C VAL A 52 3.35 0.26 0.13
N VAL A 53 2.75 0.04 1.31
CA VAL A 53 2.40 -1.30 1.80
C VAL A 53 1.38 -1.96 0.87
N ILE A 54 0.32 -1.25 0.49
CA ILE A 54 -0.75 -1.75 -0.39
C ILE A 54 -0.15 -2.25 -1.72
N VAL A 55 0.68 -1.45 -2.38
CA VAL A 55 1.32 -1.82 -3.66
C VAL A 55 2.21 -3.05 -3.49
N CYS A 56 3.07 -3.09 -2.48
CA CYS A 56 3.98 -4.20 -2.25
C CYS A 56 3.23 -5.53 -2.02
N VAL A 57 2.14 -5.50 -1.23
CA VAL A 57 1.31 -6.69 -0.97
C VAL A 57 0.54 -7.09 -2.22
N CYS A 58 -0.03 -6.12 -2.97
CA CYS A 58 -0.78 -6.38 -4.18
C CYS A 58 0.08 -7.03 -5.27
N LEU A 59 1.30 -6.55 -5.47
CA LEU A 59 2.24 -7.14 -6.43
C LEU A 59 2.72 -8.53 -6.01
N ARG A 60 2.85 -8.79 -4.71
CA ARG A 60 3.31 -10.08 -4.19
C ARG A 60 2.23 -11.16 -4.26
N GLU A 61 1.01 -10.85 -3.80
CA GLU A 61 -0.11 -11.81 -3.73
C GLU A 61 -0.90 -11.90 -5.05
N GLY A 62 -0.70 -10.94 -5.96
CA GLY A 62 -1.37 -10.85 -7.24
C GLY A 62 -2.69 -10.09 -7.18
N ALA A 63 -3.29 -9.87 -8.36
CA ALA A 63 -4.43 -8.97 -8.54
C ALA A 63 -5.67 -9.36 -7.73
N GLU A 64 -6.00 -10.65 -7.62
CA GLU A 64 -7.20 -11.10 -6.91
C GLU A 64 -7.08 -10.90 -5.40
N ARG A 65 -6.09 -11.56 -4.79
CA ARG A 65 -5.91 -11.54 -3.33
C ARG A 65 -5.33 -10.20 -2.86
N GLY A 66 -4.38 -9.64 -3.63
CA GLY A 66 -3.81 -8.33 -3.35
C GLY A 66 -4.82 -7.22 -3.56
N GLY A 67 -5.73 -7.35 -4.54
CA GLY A 67 -6.81 -6.40 -4.78
C GLY A 67 -7.83 -6.33 -3.63
N THR A 68 -8.23 -7.48 -3.08
CA THR A 68 -9.11 -7.50 -1.89
C THR A 68 -8.42 -6.85 -0.68
N PHE A 69 -7.12 -7.11 -0.49
CA PHE A 69 -6.35 -6.44 0.55
C PHE A 69 -6.25 -4.93 0.31
N ALA A 70 -5.97 -4.50 -0.93
CA ALA A 70 -5.88 -3.10 -1.31
C ALA A 70 -7.18 -2.34 -1.02
N LEU A 71 -8.33 -2.93 -1.35
CA LEU A 71 -9.65 -2.36 -1.10
C LEU A 71 -9.93 -2.23 0.40
N LEU A 72 -9.69 -3.27 1.18
CA LEU A 72 -9.89 -3.23 2.63
C LEU A 72 -8.93 -2.26 3.32
N ALA A 73 -7.67 -2.23 2.90
CA ALA A 73 -6.65 -1.35 3.45
C ALA A 73 -6.94 0.13 3.14
N SER A 74 -7.34 0.45 1.92
CA SER A 74 -7.69 1.83 1.52
C SER A 74 -8.97 2.31 2.20
N LEU A 75 -9.96 1.43 2.38
CA LEU A 75 -11.18 1.72 3.12
C LEU A 75 -10.86 1.99 4.60
N PHE A 76 -10.07 1.12 5.22
CA PHE A 76 -9.64 1.28 6.62
C PHE A 76 -8.85 2.57 6.82
N TRP A 77 -7.97 2.91 5.89
CA TRP A 77 -7.22 4.15 5.94
C TRP A 77 -8.13 5.40 5.81
N HIS A 78 -9.11 5.35 4.92
CA HIS A 78 -10.10 6.42 4.80
C HIS A 78 -10.91 6.60 6.10
N LEU A 79 -11.37 5.51 6.71
CA LEU A 79 -12.10 5.54 7.98
C LEU A 79 -11.24 6.01 9.16
N SER A 80 -9.92 5.89 9.09
CA SER A 80 -8.98 6.37 10.10
C SER A 80 -8.77 7.90 10.09
N GLY A 81 -9.54 8.64 9.29
CA GLY A 81 -9.48 10.11 9.24
C GLY A 81 -8.39 10.65 8.31
N ALA A 82 -7.93 9.87 7.35
CA ALA A 82 -7.05 10.38 6.30
C ALA A 82 -7.78 11.51 5.53
N GLU A 83 -7.11 12.63 5.32
CA GLU A 83 -7.65 13.82 4.62
C GLU A 83 -8.02 13.56 3.15
N TYR A 84 -7.81 12.34 2.68
CA TYR A 84 -8.04 11.93 1.31
C TYR A 84 -9.49 11.48 1.14
N GLY A 85 -10.23 12.18 0.30
CA GLY A 85 -11.63 11.83 -0.01
C GLY A 85 -11.82 10.41 -0.56
N SER A 86 -13.07 9.98 -0.66
CA SER A 86 -13.46 8.62 -1.14
C SER A 86 -12.87 8.23 -2.50
N VAL A 87 -12.50 9.20 -3.35
CA VAL A 87 -11.80 8.96 -4.63
C VAL A 87 -10.47 8.24 -4.43
N CYS A 88 -9.79 8.48 -3.32
CA CYS A 88 -8.52 7.80 -3.01
C CYS A 88 -8.67 6.31 -2.77
N ILE A 89 -9.84 5.84 -2.28
CA ILE A 89 -10.14 4.40 -2.17
C ILE A 89 -10.06 3.75 -3.54
N LEU A 90 -10.66 4.37 -4.56
CA LEU A 90 -10.60 3.88 -5.94
C LEU A 90 -9.17 3.88 -6.48
N VAL A 91 -8.45 4.97 -6.32
CA VAL A 91 -7.07 5.09 -6.84
C VAL A 91 -6.16 4.05 -6.18
N TYR A 92 -6.16 3.94 -4.85
CA TYR A 92 -5.30 3.00 -4.12
C TYR A 92 -5.75 1.53 -4.21
N THR A 93 -6.90 1.27 -4.81
CA THR A 93 -7.33 -0.09 -5.17
C THR A 93 -7.02 -0.39 -6.63
N VAL A 94 -7.46 0.45 -7.55
CA VAL A 94 -7.40 0.18 -9.00
C VAL A 94 -5.97 0.22 -9.53
N VAL A 95 -5.18 1.23 -9.13
CA VAL A 95 -3.80 1.40 -9.67
C VAL A 95 -2.87 0.27 -9.26
N PRO A 96 -2.81 -0.17 -7.98
CA PRO A 96 -2.02 -1.34 -7.58
C PRO A 96 -2.46 -2.64 -8.26
N VAL A 97 -3.77 -2.85 -8.42
CA VAL A 97 -4.32 -4.04 -9.11
C VAL A 97 -3.93 -4.05 -10.58
N ALA A 98 -4.08 -2.93 -11.28
CA ALA A 98 -3.63 -2.78 -12.66
C ALA A 98 -2.11 -3.03 -12.78
N GLY A 99 -1.32 -2.45 -11.86
CA GLY A 99 0.11 -2.70 -11.78
C GLY A 99 0.47 -4.17 -11.57
N ALA A 100 -0.27 -4.87 -10.70
CA ALA A 100 -0.08 -6.30 -10.47
C ALA A 100 -0.41 -7.15 -11.71
N LEU A 101 -1.45 -6.79 -12.47
CA LEU A 101 -1.81 -7.46 -13.74
C LEU A 101 -0.71 -7.26 -14.79
N VAL A 102 -0.23 -6.03 -14.97
CA VAL A 102 0.84 -5.71 -15.92
C VAL A 102 2.15 -6.41 -15.53
N CYS A 103 2.51 -6.40 -14.25
CA CYS A 103 3.73 -7.06 -13.78
C CYS A 103 3.68 -8.58 -13.95
N ARG A 104 2.52 -9.22 -13.75
CA ARG A 104 2.34 -10.65 -14.04
C ARG A 104 2.53 -10.98 -15.52
N ALA A 105 2.06 -10.11 -16.41
CA ALA A 105 2.13 -10.34 -17.85
C ALA A 105 3.55 -10.16 -18.42
N MET A 106 4.35 -9.25 -17.85
CA MET A 106 5.61 -8.81 -18.48
C MET A 106 6.88 -9.06 -17.67
N LEU A 107 6.82 -9.14 -16.34
CA LEU A 107 8.02 -9.08 -15.51
C LEU A 107 7.90 -10.03 -14.32
N ALA A 108 8.91 -10.87 -14.13
CA ALA A 108 9.08 -11.62 -12.89
C ALA A 108 9.08 -10.66 -11.67
N GLU A 109 8.76 -11.20 -10.49
CA GLU A 109 8.73 -10.50 -9.19
C GLU A 109 10.04 -9.78 -8.87
N ARG A 110 10.25 -8.60 -9.44
CA ARG A 110 11.44 -7.77 -9.27
C ARG A 110 11.13 -6.49 -8.51
N PHE A 111 12.15 -5.92 -7.88
CA PHE A 111 12.04 -4.66 -7.13
C PHE A 111 11.64 -3.48 -8.03
N VAL A 112 12.16 -3.42 -9.25
CA VAL A 112 11.93 -2.31 -10.19
C VAL A 112 10.45 -2.12 -10.56
N PRO A 113 9.68 -3.15 -10.96
CA PRO A 113 8.25 -3.01 -11.20
C PRO A 113 7.49 -2.54 -9.95
N CYS A 114 7.88 -3.02 -8.77
CA CYS A 114 7.28 -2.57 -7.52
C CYS A 114 7.51 -1.07 -7.29
N LEU A 115 8.73 -0.59 -7.54
CA LEU A 115 9.08 0.83 -7.43
C LEU A 115 8.29 1.69 -8.41
N LEU A 116 8.20 1.26 -9.67
CA LEU A 116 7.43 1.98 -10.70
C LEU A 116 5.93 2.04 -10.37
N THR A 117 5.35 0.91 -9.97
CA THR A 117 3.93 0.86 -9.58
C THR A 117 3.66 1.73 -8.36
N THR A 118 4.55 1.73 -7.36
CA THR A 118 4.42 2.62 -6.19
C THR A 118 4.51 4.09 -6.59
N LEU A 119 5.47 4.44 -7.44
CA LEU A 119 5.61 5.81 -7.94
C LEU A 119 4.34 6.28 -8.65
N VAL A 120 3.81 5.46 -9.57
CA VAL A 120 2.56 5.77 -10.29
C VAL A 120 1.39 5.89 -9.32
N THR A 121 1.26 4.96 -8.36
CA THR A 121 0.17 4.98 -7.37
C THR A 121 0.21 6.23 -6.51
N LEU A 122 1.38 6.60 -5.99
CA LEU A 122 1.55 7.82 -5.19
C LEU A 122 1.28 9.07 -6.03
N PHE A 123 1.80 9.12 -7.25
CA PHE A 123 1.61 10.26 -8.13
C PHE A 123 0.13 10.46 -8.49
N VAL A 124 -0.56 9.39 -8.91
CA VAL A 124 -1.99 9.44 -9.26
C VAL A 124 -2.84 9.76 -8.02
N GLY A 125 -2.51 9.19 -6.86
CA GLY A 125 -3.20 9.48 -5.61
C GLY A 125 -3.09 10.95 -5.20
N GLN A 126 -1.88 11.48 -5.19
CA GLN A 126 -1.64 12.90 -4.86
C GLN A 126 -2.23 13.84 -5.91
N ALA A 127 -2.19 13.47 -7.21
CA ALA A 127 -2.84 14.25 -8.26
C ALA A 127 -4.36 14.28 -8.11
N ALA A 128 -4.99 13.16 -7.74
CA ALA A 128 -6.42 13.08 -7.48
C ALA A 128 -6.83 13.99 -6.29
N VAL A 129 -6.06 13.96 -5.20
CA VAL A 129 -6.27 14.86 -4.04
C VAL A 129 -6.12 16.32 -4.45
N PHE A 130 -5.09 16.63 -5.24
CA PHE A 130 -4.87 17.99 -5.73
C PHE A 130 -6.04 18.47 -6.59
N LEU A 131 -6.50 17.66 -7.54
CA LEU A 131 -7.64 18.01 -8.39
C LEU A 131 -8.90 18.29 -7.56
N LEU A 132 -9.18 17.45 -6.56
CA LEU A 132 -10.30 17.68 -5.67
C LEU A 132 -10.16 19.02 -4.91
N LYS A 133 -8.99 19.27 -4.32
CA LYS A 133 -8.74 20.52 -3.58
C LYS A 133 -8.71 21.74 -4.51
N PHE A 134 -8.22 21.60 -5.73
CA PHE A 134 -8.23 22.67 -6.72
C PHE A 134 -9.66 23.09 -7.10
N PHE A 135 -10.58 22.13 -7.26
CA PHE A 135 -11.97 22.41 -7.60
C PHE A 135 -12.79 22.95 -6.42
N PHE A 136 -12.45 22.55 -5.20
CA PHE A 136 -13.26 22.90 -4.01
C PHE A 136 -12.65 23.99 -3.13
N GLU A 137 -11.33 24.22 -3.18
CA GLU A 137 -10.61 25.10 -2.25
C GLU A 137 -9.77 26.19 -2.93
N ASP A 138 -9.84 26.36 -4.26
CA ASP A 138 -9.09 27.38 -5.06
C ASP A 138 -7.57 27.43 -4.76
N LEU A 139 -6.95 26.27 -4.55
CA LEU A 139 -5.53 26.20 -4.22
C LEU A 139 -4.64 26.47 -5.42
N ALA A 140 -3.67 27.36 -5.27
CA ALA A 140 -2.69 27.69 -6.33
C ALA A 140 -1.83 26.49 -6.73
N GLY A 141 -1.61 26.27 -8.03
CA GLY A 141 -0.87 25.14 -8.59
C GLY A 141 0.58 24.98 -8.07
N ILE A 142 1.21 26.06 -7.60
CA ILE A 142 2.53 26.06 -6.97
C ILE A 142 2.57 25.23 -5.66
N TYR A 143 1.44 25.18 -4.94
CA TYR A 143 1.31 24.41 -3.71
C TYR A 143 1.38 22.90 -3.97
N PHE A 144 0.85 22.47 -5.11
CA PHE A 144 0.92 21.09 -5.58
C PHE A 144 2.37 20.61 -5.75
N LEU A 145 3.18 21.39 -6.47
CA LEU A 145 4.57 20.98 -6.75
C LEU A 145 5.42 20.93 -5.48
N ARG A 146 5.22 21.87 -4.56
CA ARG A 146 5.94 21.92 -3.28
C ARG A 146 5.59 20.78 -2.32
N ARG A 147 4.38 20.24 -2.38
CA ARG A 147 3.92 19.17 -1.48
C ARG A 147 4.05 17.79 -2.13
N LEU A 148 3.72 17.65 -3.41
CA LEU A 148 3.69 16.36 -4.12
C LEU A 148 5.09 15.76 -4.28
N LEU A 149 6.02 16.50 -4.83
CA LEU A 149 7.37 16.00 -5.12
C LEU A 149 8.09 15.46 -3.87
N PRO A 150 8.21 16.23 -2.77
CA PRO A 150 8.88 15.73 -1.58
C PRO A 150 8.09 14.59 -0.89
N CYS A 151 6.75 14.59 -0.93
CA CYS A 151 5.94 13.50 -0.40
C CYS A 151 6.23 12.18 -1.10
N VAL A 152 6.22 12.18 -2.43
CA VAL A 152 6.53 10.99 -3.24
C VAL A 152 7.96 10.51 -3.00
N LEU A 153 8.94 11.42 -2.99
CA LEU A 153 10.35 11.07 -2.76
C LEU A 153 10.59 10.46 -1.38
N VAL A 154 10.02 11.08 -0.34
CA VAL A 154 10.15 10.57 1.04
C VAL A 154 9.45 9.22 1.19
N SER A 155 8.28 9.04 0.59
CA SER A 155 7.55 7.76 0.62
C SER A 155 8.32 6.65 -0.10
N LEU A 156 8.96 6.96 -1.24
CA LEU A 156 9.80 6.01 -1.98
C LEU A 156 11.06 5.61 -1.21
N LEU A 157 11.58 6.47 -0.33
CA LEU A 157 12.73 6.12 0.53
C LEU A 157 12.41 4.95 1.47
N PHE A 158 11.17 4.84 1.93
CA PHE A 158 10.73 3.74 2.79
C PHE A 158 10.39 2.45 2.02
N GLN A 159 10.21 2.54 0.71
CA GLN A 159 9.79 1.41 -0.12
C GLN A 159 10.72 0.19 -0.05
N PRO A 160 12.08 0.30 -0.11
CA PRO A 160 12.92 -0.89 -0.04
C PRO A 160 12.77 -1.65 1.28
N VAL A 161 12.54 -0.94 2.40
CA VAL A 161 12.30 -1.58 3.70
C VAL A 161 10.98 -2.34 3.69
N VAL A 162 9.90 -1.70 3.24
CA VAL A 162 8.57 -2.32 3.13
C VAL A 162 8.61 -3.51 2.17
N TYR A 163 9.24 -3.37 1.02
CA TYR A 163 9.41 -4.45 0.04
C TYR A 163 10.12 -5.67 0.63
N LEU A 164 11.21 -5.47 1.38
CA LEU A 164 11.94 -6.56 2.02
C LEU A 164 11.08 -7.26 3.08
N LEU A 165 10.31 -6.51 3.88
CA LEU A 165 9.40 -7.07 4.87
C LEU A 165 8.29 -7.90 4.21
N VAL A 166 7.61 -7.34 3.21
CA VAL A 166 6.55 -8.04 2.45
C VAL A 166 7.11 -9.29 1.76
N ARG A 167 8.32 -9.21 1.17
CA ARG A 167 8.99 -10.35 0.57
C ARG A 167 9.32 -11.46 1.58
N ARG A 168 9.74 -11.10 2.80
CA ARG A 168 9.97 -12.08 3.88
C ARG A 168 8.68 -12.74 4.34
N ILE A 169 7.62 -11.96 4.54
CA ILE A 169 6.30 -12.47 4.94
C ILE A 169 5.74 -13.39 3.86
N GLY A 170 5.84 -13.02 2.58
CA GLY A 170 5.35 -13.81 1.45
C GLY A 170 6.01 -15.18 1.31
N LYS A 171 7.26 -15.34 1.77
CA LYS A 171 7.94 -16.65 1.78
C LYS A 171 7.40 -17.62 2.84
N ILE A 172 6.61 -17.13 3.80
CA ILE A 172 5.98 -17.96 4.81
C ILE A 172 4.89 -18.80 4.13
N GLY A 173 5.10 -20.09 4.02
CA GLY A 173 4.17 -21.04 3.40
C GLY A 173 4.53 -21.51 1.99
N GLU A 174 5.39 -20.81 1.24
CA GLU A 174 5.81 -21.27 -0.10
C GLU A 174 6.60 -22.59 -0.07
N LYS A 175 7.33 -22.84 1.02
CA LYS A 175 8.11 -24.09 1.18
C LYS A 175 7.25 -25.35 1.28
N HIS A 176 5.96 -25.25 1.59
CA HIS A 176 5.04 -26.38 1.75
C HIS A 176 4.10 -26.59 0.56
N GLU A 177 4.04 -25.65 -0.38
CA GLU A 177 3.25 -25.81 -1.62
C GLU A 177 4.06 -26.49 -2.75
N SER A 178 5.38 -26.66 -2.57
CA SER A 178 6.29 -27.24 -3.58
C SER A 178 6.67 -28.70 -3.29
N THR A 179 6.03 -29.36 -2.30
CA THR A 179 6.15 -30.80 -2.02
C THR A 179 4.82 -31.49 -2.21
#